data_e47cfcb3eabe51766f9d7763e78e6e51
#
_entry.id   e47cfcb3eabe51766f9d7763e78e6e51
#
_cell.length_a   1.000
_cell.length_b   1.000
_cell.length_c   1.000
_cell.angle_alpha   90.00
_cell.angle_beta   90.00
_cell.angle_gamma   90.00
#
_symmetry.space_group_name_H-M   'P 1'
#
loop_
_entity.id
_entity.type
_entity.pdbx_description
1 polymer ?
#
loop_
_entity_poly.entity_id
_entity_poly.type
_entity_poly.pdbx_seq_one_letter_code
_entity_poly.pdbx_strand_id
1 'polypeptide(L)'
;MTDYTRQTGLLTRLDALAPAVGATLDFGDGGPEARSAAVESVTSDSRQARPGDLFAATPGEKAHGAVFAASAIEAGASAVLTDAKGRDILRKGLGGSSVPVLVVDDPRAAVGKAAALILGEPAAGLDTYAVTGTNGKTTTAYMVESILVALGRKPGLIGTVEIRLAGMSAPARLTTPMPDELQSYLAFHRRGGGTDVVMEASSHALVQGRSDPVAFTVAGFTNLTQDHLDFHGTMEGYYQAKASLFTPERARNAVVSVDGEYGRRLLAECAPRLEGEVAALAVDSDLPDLPDGAVGWKAVSRDGSSFVLESTDGRRLATSTSLPGDFNVANAALAAVMAMTAGHAPEELARALPEGINPAVPGRMEVLNARPRVIVDFAHNTEALVNAMKALRPSTEGRLVVLTGSAGDRDKGKRPAMGAAVARYGDLVYITDDDPHDEDPAVIRAAVIEGTRGFDTPVVEIADRSQAIDAAIAQASERDTILLAGRGHETIQEVAGVPIELDDRVVARRALRKRARVHDGEEKA
;
A
#
# COMPACT_ATOMS: atom_id res chain seq x y z
N MET A 1 16.16 2.89 -2.78
CA MET A 1 16.64 1.53 -2.40
C MET A 1 17.86 1.71 -1.48
N THR A 2 17.92 1.05 -0.36
CA THR A 2 19.16 0.98 0.42
C THR A 2 20.15 0.09 -0.32
N ASP A 3 21.45 0.38 -0.24
CA ASP A 3 22.50 -0.41 -0.90
C ASP A 3 22.43 -1.93 -0.65
N TYR A 4 21.86 -2.32 0.49
CA TYR A 4 21.76 -3.72 0.93
C TYR A 4 20.70 -4.55 0.18
N THR A 5 19.69 -3.93 -0.43
CA THR A 5 18.59 -4.66 -1.10
C THR A 5 18.77 -4.77 -2.60
N ARG A 6 19.66 -3.97 -3.19
CA ARG A 6 19.92 -4.04 -4.62
C ARG A 6 20.71 -5.29 -4.95
N GLN A 7 20.16 -6.12 -5.83
CA GLN A 7 20.73 -7.41 -6.19
C GLN A 7 21.37 -7.37 -7.58
N THR A 8 22.49 -8.05 -7.72
CA THR A 8 23.03 -8.47 -9.00
C THR A 8 22.48 -9.85 -9.36
N GLY A 9 22.20 -10.04 -10.64
CA GLY A 9 21.69 -11.29 -11.18
C GLY A 9 22.74 -12.09 -11.94
N LEU A 10 22.28 -12.80 -12.94
CA LEU A 10 23.11 -13.50 -13.90
C LEU A 10 23.64 -12.48 -14.92
N LEU A 11 24.91 -12.64 -15.32
CA LEU A 11 25.48 -11.87 -16.43
C LEU A 11 24.70 -12.22 -17.71
N THR A 12 23.79 -11.33 -18.10
CA THR A 12 22.81 -11.56 -19.18
C THR A 12 23.25 -10.80 -20.41
N ARG A 13 23.50 -11.50 -21.51
CA ARG A 13 23.87 -10.89 -22.79
C ARG A 13 22.66 -10.14 -23.38
N LEU A 14 22.93 -8.99 -23.98
CA LEU A 14 21.88 -8.16 -24.57
C LEU A 14 21.18 -8.80 -25.77
N ASP A 15 21.90 -9.64 -26.52
CA ASP A 15 21.32 -10.40 -27.65
C ASP A 15 20.30 -11.46 -27.22
N ALA A 16 20.43 -11.98 -26.00
CA ALA A 16 19.45 -12.88 -25.39
C ALA A 16 18.31 -12.10 -24.70
N LEU A 17 18.63 -10.98 -24.05
CA LEU A 17 17.65 -10.15 -23.34
C LEU A 17 16.69 -9.44 -24.30
N ALA A 18 17.20 -8.87 -25.39
CA ALA A 18 16.42 -8.01 -26.28
C ALA A 18 15.15 -8.70 -26.84
N PRO A 19 15.21 -9.90 -27.45
CA PRO A 19 14.01 -10.56 -27.94
C PRO A 19 13.05 -10.95 -26.80
N ALA A 20 13.58 -11.27 -25.62
CA ALA A 20 12.76 -11.64 -24.47
C ALA A 20 11.93 -10.48 -23.93
N VAL A 21 12.40 -9.22 -24.06
CA VAL A 21 11.66 -8.02 -23.66
C VAL A 21 11.00 -7.28 -24.84
N GLY A 22 11.06 -7.85 -26.04
CA GLY A 22 10.49 -7.24 -27.25
C GLY A 22 11.29 -6.02 -27.74
N ALA A 23 12.59 -5.97 -27.45
CA ALA A 23 13.45 -4.86 -27.81
C ALA A 23 14.16 -5.08 -29.16
N THR A 24 14.42 -3.96 -29.85
CA THR A 24 15.40 -3.88 -30.93
C THR A 24 16.72 -3.33 -30.37
N LEU A 25 17.84 -3.93 -30.73
CA LEU A 25 19.16 -3.44 -30.33
C LEU A 25 19.69 -2.37 -31.28
N ASP A 26 20.00 -1.20 -30.76
CA ASP A 26 20.70 -0.12 -31.45
C ASP A 26 22.10 0.05 -30.82
N PHE A 27 23.14 -0.26 -31.59
CA PHE A 27 24.52 -0.14 -31.14
C PHE A 27 25.15 1.21 -31.49
N GLY A 28 24.47 2.10 -32.22
CA GLY A 28 25.07 3.33 -32.73
C GLY A 28 26.34 3.04 -33.51
N ASP A 29 27.41 3.79 -33.20
CA ASP A 29 28.75 3.60 -33.78
C ASP A 29 29.58 2.52 -33.07
N GLY A 30 28.95 1.70 -32.18
CA GLY A 30 29.61 0.69 -31.36
C GLY A 30 30.16 -0.48 -32.17
N GLY A 31 31.40 -0.83 -31.88
CA GLY A 31 32.13 -1.95 -32.48
C GLY A 31 31.73 -3.31 -31.88
N PRO A 32 32.57 -4.36 -32.08
CA PRO A 32 32.31 -5.72 -31.58
C PRO A 32 32.06 -5.80 -30.06
N GLU A 33 32.71 -4.93 -29.29
CA GLU A 33 32.52 -4.89 -27.81
C GLU A 33 31.10 -4.51 -27.42
N ALA A 34 30.48 -3.52 -28.08
CA ALA A 34 29.10 -3.18 -27.84
C ALA A 34 28.14 -4.34 -28.14
N ARG A 35 28.46 -5.18 -29.14
CA ARG A 35 27.67 -6.35 -29.53
C ARG A 35 27.81 -7.51 -28.55
N SER A 36 28.88 -7.56 -27.78
CA SER A 36 29.12 -8.57 -26.72
C SER A 36 28.72 -8.08 -25.33
N ALA A 37 28.19 -6.88 -25.22
CA ALA A 37 27.80 -6.30 -23.94
C ALA A 37 26.76 -7.17 -23.21
N ALA A 38 26.91 -7.21 -21.90
CA ALA A 38 26.03 -7.93 -20.98
C ALA A 38 25.74 -7.05 -19.76
N VAL A 39 24.65 -7.35 -19.08
CA VAL A 39 24.17 -6.65 -17.89
C VAL A 39 23.89 -7.65 -16.78
N GLU A 40 24.02 -7.24 -15.53
CA GLU A 40 23.79 -8.08 -14.36
C GLU A 40 22.80 -7.46 -13.36
N SER A 41 22.36 -6.25 -13.60
CA SER A 41 21.30 -5.60 -12.81
C SER A 41 20.57 -4.53 -13.63
N VAL A 42 19.47 -3.99 -13.07
CA VAL A 42 18.64 -2.94 -13.67
C VAL A 42 18.47 -1.81 -12.68
N THR A 43 18.45 -0.56 -13.16
CA THR A 43 18.03 0.58 -12.36
C THR A 43 17.28 1.60 -13.20
N SER A 44 16.21 2.15 -12.67
CA SER A 44 15.47 3.30 -13.21
C SER A 44 15.93 4.65 -12.61
N ASP A 45 16.82 4.64 -11.62
CA ASP A 45 17.39 5.84 -10.99
C ASP A 45 18.86 6.02 -11.42
N SER A 46 19.13 7.03 -12.27
CA SER A 46 20.48 7.33 -12.78
C SER A 46 21.51 7.61 -11.68
N ARG A 47 21.07 8.10 -10.50
CA ARG A 47 21.92 8.37 -9.33
C ARG A 47 22.41 7.09 -8.64
N GLN A 48 21.77 5.97 -8.94
CA GLN A 48 22.09 4.64 -8.40
C GLN A 48 22.77 3.75 -9.44
N ALA A 49 23.03 4.25 -10.63
CA ALA A 49 23.70 3.51 -11.69
C ALA A 49 25.09 3.03 -11.26
N ARG A 50 25.48 1.81 -11.67
CA ARG A 50 26.75 1.14 -11.35
C ARG A 50 27.28 0.38 -12.57
N PRO A 51 28.54 -0.03 -12.57
CA PRO A 51 29.07 -0.93 -13.59
C PRO A 51 28.24 -2.20 -13.71
N GLY A 52 27.93 -2.60 -14.95
CA GLY A 52 27.09 -3.77 -15.23
C GLY A 52 25.58 -3.51 -15.27
N ASP A 53 25.13 -2.28 -15.03
CA ASP A 53 23.69 -1.98 -15.05
C ASP A 53 23.11 -1.82 -16.45
N LEU A 54 21.86 -2.24 -16.60
CA LEU A 54 20.91 -1.74 -17.58
C LEU A 54 20.18 -0.52 -17.00
N PHE A 55 20.45 0.67 -17.53
CA PHE A 55 19.71 1.87 -17.13
C PHE A 55 18.37 1.93 -17.86
N ALA A 56 17.27 1.90 -17.11
CA ALA A 56 15.90 1.98 -17.65
C ALA A 56 15.45 3.45 -17.75
N ALA A 57 15.59 4.04 -18.92
CA ALA A 57 15.23 5.42 -19.21
C ALA A 57 13.77 5.54 -19.70
N THR A 58 12.83 5.52 -18.76
CA THR A 58 11.38 5.56 -19.06
C THR A 58 10.85 6.98 -19.23
N PRO A 59 9.74 7.18 -19.99
CA PRO A 59 9.02 8.45 -20.01
C PRO A 59 8.50 8.82 -18.62
N GLY A 60 8.83 10.03 -18.13
CA GLY A 60 8.30 10.61 -16.90
C GLY A 60 7.30 11.72 -17.16
N GLU A 61 6.58 12.17 -16.12
CA GLU A 61 5.60 13.26 -16.22
C GLU A 61 6.25 14.62 -16.58
N LYS A 62 7.38 14.93 -15.97
CA LYS A 62 8.08 16.22 -16.15
C LYS A 62 9.16 16.15 -17.24
N ALA A 63 9.83 15.01 -17.37
CA ALA A 63 10.92 14.82 -18.31
C ALA A 63 11.07 13.35 -18.70
N HIS A 64 11.61 13.08 -19.89
CA HIS A 64 11.97 11.74 -20.31
C HIS A 64 13.24 11.28 -19.59
N GLY A 65 13.27 10.05 -19.05
CA GLY A 65 14.42 9.50 -18.32
C GLY A 65 15.72 9.47 -19.12
N ALA A 66 15.65 9.46 -20.45
CA ALA A 66 16.80 9.49 -21.33
C ALA A 66 17.69 10.75 -21.20
N VAL A 67 17.16 11.85 -20.65
CA VAL A 67 17.97 13.06 -20.36
C VAL A 67 19.02 12.79 -19.26
N PHE A 68 18.82 11.75 -18.45
CA PHE A 68 19.72 11.33 -17.39
C PHE A 68 20.66 10.19 -17.81
N ALA A 69 20.56 9.71 -19.06
CA ALA A 69 21.34 8.57 -19.53
C ALA A 69 22.84 8.85 -19.53
N ALA A 70 23.28 10.09 -19.82
CA ALA A 70 24.68 10.47 -19.76
C ALA A 70 25.27 10.22 -18.37
N SER A 71 24.62 10.68 -17.31
CA SER A 71 25.09 10.48 -15.94
C SER A 71 25.07 9.00 -15.51
N ALA A 72 24.09 8.22 -15.98
CA ALA A 72 24.04 6.80 -15.71
C ALA A 72 25.19 6.04 -16.40
N ILE A 73 25.54 6.40 -17.63
CA ILE A 73 26.65 5.83 -18.38
C ILE A 73 28.00 6.20 -17.74
N GLU A 74 28.18 7.46 -17.34
CA GLU A 74 29.38 7.91 -16.59
C GLU A 74 29.53 7.15 -15.27
N ALA A 75 28.43 6.79 -14.62
CA ALA A 75 28.43 5.97 -13.41
C ALA A 75 28.65 4.46 -13.68
N GLY A 76 28.70 4.05 -14.97
CA GLY A 76 29.09 2.69 -15.38
C GLY A 76 27.95 1.85 -15.98
N ALA A 77 26.77 2.41 -16.24
CA ALA A 77 25.72 1.66 -16.92
C ALA A 77 26.21 1.13 -18.28
N SER A 78 26.07 -0.19 -18.48
CA SER A 78 26.59 -0.92 -19.64
C SER A 78 25.65 -0.88 -20.85
N ALA A 79 24.37 -0.57 -20.61
CA ALA A 79 23.34 -0.45 -21.65
C ALA A 79 22.20 0.45 -21.18
N VAL A 80 21.37 0.91 -22.11
CA VAL A 80 20.16 1.70 -21.82
C VAL A 80 18.94 1.01 -22.43
N LEU A 81 17.85 0.91 -21.68
CA LEU A 81 16.53 0.49 -22.17
C LEU A 81 15.63 1.72 -22.25
N THR A 82 15.02 1.97 -23.41
CA THR A 82 14.17 3.14 -23.64
C THR A 82 13.27 2.95 -24.86
N ASP A 83 12.42 3.93 -25.18
CA ASP A 83 11.65 4.00 -26.43
C ASP A 83 12.43 4.70 -27.56
N ALA A 84 11.82 4.79 -28.73
CA ALA A 84 12.44 5.46 -29.90
C ALA A 84 12.76 6.94 -29.62
N LYS A 85 11.90 7.65 -28.87
CA LYS A 85 12.11 9.05 -28.48
C LYS A 85 13.29 9.19 -27.54
N GLY A 86 13.39 8.30 -26.55
CA GLY A 86 14.51 8.27 -25.60
C GLY A 86 15.83 7.94 -26.27
N ARG A 87 15.84 6.98 -27.23
CA ARG A 87 17.01 6.71 -28.06
C ARG A 87 17.49 7.97 -28.79
N ASP A 88 16.58 8.72 -29.42
CA ASP A 88 16.94 9.93 -30.17
C ASP A 88 17.47 11.05 -29.25
N ILE A 89 16.91 11.18 -28.04
CA ILE A 89 17.43 12.11 -27.00
C ILE A 89 18.86 11.70 -26.63
N LEU A 90 19.10 10.43 -26.35
CA LEU A 90 20.38 9.88 -25.96
C LEU A 90 21.43 10.09 -27.04
N ARG A 91 21.13 9.74 -28.31
CA ARG A 91 22.07 9.88 -29.44
C ARG A 91 22.45 11.35 -29.70
N LYS A 92 21.53 12.29 -29.53
CA LYS A 92 21.81 13.73 -29.63
C LYS A 92 22.67 14.23 -28.47
N GLY A 93 22.41 13.75 -27.25
CA GLY A 93 23.12 14.20 -26.05
C GLY A 93 24.54 13.65 -25.91
N LEU A 94 24.81 12.46 -26.42
CA LEU A 94 26.10 11.76 -26.25
C LEU A 94 27.05 11.85 -27.47
N GLY A 95 26.68 12.57 -28.52
CA GLY A 95 27.60 12.86 -29.65
C GLY A 95 28.14 11.60 -30.34
N GLY A 96 27.37 10.51 -30.46
CA GLY A 96 27.82 9.26 -31.08
C GLY A 96 28.31 8.19 -30.11
N SER A 97 27.77 8.15 -28.87
CA SER A 97 28.08 7.11 -27.88
C SER A 97 27.89 5.70 -28.43
N SER A 98 28.83 4.81 -28.14
CA SER A 98 28.80 3.38 -28.49
C SER A 98 28.02 2.50 -27.49
N VAL A 99 27.35 3.09 -26.49
CA VAL A 99 26.57 2.32 -25.52
C VAL A 99 25.36 1.68 -26.20
N PRO A 100 25.16 0.36 -26.05
CA PRO A 100 24.01 -0.33 -26.59
C PRO A 100 22.69 0.20 -26.02
N VAL A 101 21.69 0.33 -26.89
CA VAL A 101 20.34 0.75 -26.50
C VAL A 101 19.34 -0.34 -26.86
N LEU A 102 18.57 -0.81 -25.88
CA LEU A 102 17.40 -1.64 -26.09
C LEU A 102 16.20 -0.73 -26.32
N VAL A 103 15.73 -0.70 -27.57
CA VAL A 103 14.59 0.13 -27.95
C VAL A 103 13.31 -0.71 -27.92
N VAL A 104 12.33 -0.32 -27.12
CA VAL A 104 11.05 -0.98 -26.93
C VAL A 104 9.90 0.02 -27.19
N ASP A 105 8.71 -0.50 -27.44
CA ASP A 105 7.51 0.33 -27.60
C ASP A 105 7.04 0.90 -26.26
N ASP A 106 7.04 0.07 -25.20
CA ASP A 106 6.71 0.46 -23.83
C ASP A 106 7.84 0.16 -22.85
N PRO A 107 8.69 1.15 -22.53
CA PRO A 107 9.78 0.95 -21.59
C PRO A 107 9.34 0.60 -20.17
N ARG A 108 8.15 1.07 -19.74
CA ARG A 108 7.65 0.78 -18.38
C ARG A 108 7.31 -0.69 -18.22
N ALA A 109 6.62 -1.27 -19.20
CA ALA A 109 6.31 -2.70 -19.21
C ALA A 109 7.58 -3.56 -19.35
N ALA A 110 8.57 -3.10 -20.12
CA ALA A 110 9.80 -3.84 -20.36
C ALA A 110 10.75 -3.89 -19.16
N VAL A 111 10.78 -2.85 -18.31
CA VAL A 111 11.69 -2.76 -17.14
C VAL A 111 11.50 -3.93 -16.19
N GLY A 112 10.28 -4.20 -15.77
CA GLY A 112 9.97 -5.28 -14.84
C GLY A 112 10.39 -6.64 -15.40
N LYS A 113 10.10 -6.88 -16.68
CA LYS A 113 10.47 -8.12 -17.37
C LYS A 113 11.98 -8.28 -17.53
N ALA A 114 12.70 -7.19 -17.86
CA ALA A 114 14.15 -7.21 -17.91
C ALA A 114 14.77 -7.53 -16.54
N ALA A 115 14.28 -6.87 -15.49
CA ALA A 115 14.74 -7.09 -14.13
C ALA A 115 14.47 -8.52 -13.66
N ALA A 116 13.28 -9.07 -13.93
CA ALA A 116 12.94 -10.44 -13.57
C ALA A 116 13.88 -11.44 -14.25
N LEU A 117 14.11 -11.31 -15.56
CA LEU A 117 15.00 -12.20 -16.31
C LEU A 117 16.45 -12.13 -15.82
N ILE A 118 17.00 -10.92 -15.64
CA ILE A 118 18.36 -10.72 -15.15
C ILE A 118 18.53 -11.31 -13.74
N LEU A 119 17.54 -11.15 -12.87
CA LEU A 119 17.57 -11.62 -11.49
C LEU A 119 17.15 -13.10 -11.32
N GLY A 120 16.86 -13.80 -12.41
CA GLY A 120 16.53 -15.23 -12.42
C GLY A 120 15.11 -15.52 -11.94
N GLU A 121 14.16 -14.69 -12.34
CA GLU A 121 12.72 -14.81 -12.05
C GLU A 121 12.44 -15.06 -10.56
N PRO A 122 12.78 -14.11 -9.68
CA PRO A 122 12.77 -14.34 -8.25
C PRO A 122 11.39 -14.67 -7.68
N ALA A 123 10.31 -14.18 -8.30
CA ALA A 123 8.94 -14.48 -7.88
C ALA A 123 8.57 -15.96 -8.03
N ALA A 124 9.14 -16.68 -9.00
CA ALA A 124 8.82 -18.08 -9.27
C ALA A 124 9.16 -19.05 -8.11
N GLY A 125 9.97 -18.62 -7.15
CA GLY A 125 10.33 -19.41 -5.96
C GLY A 125 9.68 -18.94 -4.67
N LEU A 126 8.66 -18.09 -4.75
CA LEU A 126 7.96 -17.49 -3.61
C LEU A 126 6.45 -17.66 -3.79
N ASP A 127 5.74 -17.93 -2.69
CA ASP A 127 4.29 -17.72 -2.67
C ASP A 127 4.03 -16.23 -2.52
N THR A 128 3.32 -15.63 -3.47
CA THR A 128 3.15 -14.18 -3.54
C THR A 128 1.70 -13.78 -3.36
N TYR A 129 1.46 -12.81 -2.47
CA TYR A 129 0.14 -12.31 -2.11
C TYR A 129 0.05 -10.82 -2.43
N ALA A 130 -0.96 -10.41 -3.17
CA ALA A 130 -1.24 -9.00 -3.42
C ALA A 130 -2.57 -8.59 -2.83
N VAL A 131 -2.62 -7.45 -2.16
CA VAL A 131 -3.87 -6.87 -1.63
C VAL A 131 -4.14 -5.54 -2.29
N THR A 132 -5.31 -5.39 -2.92
CA THR A 132 -5.79 -4.13 -3.47
C THR A 132 -7.17 -3.76 -2.93
N GLY A 133 -7.55 -2.48 -3.08
CA GLY A 133 -8.80 -1.88 -2.65
C GLY A 133 -8.62 -0.42 -2.30
N THR A 134 -9.66 0.28 -1.88
CA THR A 134 -9.53 1.65 -1.38
C THR A 134 -8.99 1.64 0.03
N ASN A 135 -9.68 1.01 0.95
CA ASN A 135 -9.32 0.91 2.36
C ASN A 135 -8.95 -0.55 2.72
N GLY A 136 -8.21 -0.76 3.82
CA GLY A 136 -7.91 -2.08 4.38
C GLY A 136 -6.66 -2.77 3.84
N LYS A 137 -6.03 -2.32 2.73
CA LYS A 137 -4.84 -2.97 2.13
C LYS A 137 -3.73 -3.26 3.13
N THR A 138 -3.27 -2.23 3.83
CA THR A 138 -2.17 -2.34 4.80
C THR A 138 -2.50 -3.33 5.91
N THR A 139 -3.66 -3.16 6.53
CA THR A 139 -4.10 -4.04 7.63
C THR A 139 -4.21 -5.48 7.18
N THR A 140 -4.84 -5.73 6.02
CA THR A 140 -4.94 -7.08 5.44
C THR A 140 -3.57 -7.67 5.12
N ALA A 141 -2.65 -6.89 4.54
CA ALA A 141 -1.30 -7.36 4.25
C ALA A 141 -0.54 -7.77 5.52
N TYR A 142 -0.62 -6.97 6.60
CA TYR A 142 -0.05 -7.33 7.91
C TYR A 142 -0.72 -8.56 8.52
N MET A 143 -2.04 -8.74 8.34
CA MET A 143 -2.77 -9.91 8.81
C MET A 143 -2.35 -11.17 8.05
N VAL A 144 -2.22 -11.12 6.71
CA VAL A 144 -1.70 -12.25 5.92
C VAL A 144 -0.28 -12.60 6.36
N GLU A 145 0.60 -11.61 6.51
CA GLU A 145 1.96 -11.83 7.00
C GLU A 145 1.97 -12.50 8.37
N SER A 146 1.14 -12.01 9.32
CA SER A 146 1.07 -12.60 10.68
C SER A 146 0.57 -14.04 10.67
N ILE A 147 -0.38 -14.38 9.79
CA ILE A 147 -0.85 -15.76 9.57
C ILE A 147 0.31 -16.63 9.07
N LEU A 148 1.03 -16.18 8.06
CA LEU A 148 2.14 -16.92 7.48
C LEU A 148 3.29 -17.14 8.49
N VAL A 149 3.61 -16.11 9.30
CA VAL A 149 4.58 -16.26 10.41
C VAL A 149 4.12 -17.30 11.43
N ALA A 150 2.85 -17.26 11.83
CA ALA A 150 2.29 -18.24 12.77
C ALA A 150 2.32 -19.67 12.21
N LEU A 151 2.18 -19.83 10.90
CA LEU A 151 2.32 -21.10 10.19
C LEU A 151 3.80 -21.55 10.01
N GLY A 152 4.77 -20.81 10.57
CA GLY A 152 6.19 -21.14 10.48
C GLY A 152 6.83 -20.79 9.14
N ARG A 153 6.15 -20.02 8.30
CA ARG A 153 6.66 -19.49 7.04
C ARG A 153 7.60 -18.30 7.29
N LYS A 154 8.32 -17.89 6.27
CA LYS A 154 9.23 -16.72 6.31
C LYS A 154 8.76 -15.67 5.30
N PRO A 155 7.64 -14.97 5.59
CA PRO A 155 7.12 -13.97 4.68
C PRO A 155 7.98 -12.70 4.66
N GLY A 156 8.01 -12.03 3.51
CA GLY A 156 8.36 -10.64 3.37
C GLY A 156 7.09 -9.78 3.29
N LEU A 157 7.19 -8.52 3.70
CA LEU A 157 6.12 -7.53 3.60
C LEU A 157 6.60 -6.34 2.77
N ILE A 158 5.80 -5.93 1.78
CA ILE A 158 6.03 -4.73 0.97
C ILE A 158 4.75 -3.90 0.97
N GLY A 159 4.76 -2.76 1.64
CA GLY A 159 3.55 -1.96 1.76
C GLY A 159 3.80 -0.49 2.05
N THR A 160 2.74 0.22 2.38
CA THR A 160 2.74 1.67 2.61
C THR A 160 3.62 2.08 3.79
N VAL A 161 3.62 1.28 4.86
CA VAL A 161 4.32 1.60 6.11
C VAL A 161 5.81 1.30 6.01
N GLU A 162 6.12 0.09 5.59
CA GLU A 162 7.49 -0.42 5.59
C GLU A 162 7.69 -1.54 4.56
N ILE A 163 8.96 -1.86 4.34
CA ILE A 163 9.40 -3.03 3.61
C ILE A 163 10.18 -3.92 4.58
N ARG A 164 9.72 -5.14 4.82
CA ARG A 164 10.38 -6.16 5.65
C ARG A 164 10.74 -7.36 4.80
N LEU A 165 12.02 -7.64 4.64
CA LEU A 165 12.53 -8.71 3.76
C LEU A 165 13.76 -9.37 4.40
N ALA A 166 13.78 -10.68 4.51
CA ALA A 166 14.95 -11.46 4.98
C ALA A 166 15.63 -10.87 6.24
N GLY A 167 14.84 -10.45 7.23
CA GLY A 167 15.33 -9.88 8.49
C GLY A 167 15.69 -8.39 8.44
N MET A 168 15.59 -7.73 7.27
CA MET A 168 15.72 -6.29 7.13
C MET A 168 14.34 -5.62 7.24
N SER A 169 14.29 -4.43 7.87
CA SER A 169 13.15 -3.52 7.83
C SER A 169 13.61 -2.12 7.44
N ALA A 170 12.84 -1.46 6.57
CA ALA A 170 13.07 -0.09 6.16
C ALA A 170 11.74 0.62 5.88
N PRO A 171 11.64 1.95 6.11
CA PRO A 171 10.47 2.72 5.72
C PRO A 171 10.21 2.60 4.21
N ALA A 172 8.96 2.45 3.83
CA ALA A 172 8.57 2.44 2.44
C ALA A 172 8.60 3.86 1.84
N ARG A 173 9.06 3.97 0.59
CA ARG A 173 9.00 5.23 -0.17
C ARG A 173 7.73 5.32 -1.02
N LEU A 174 7.21 4.17 -1.42
CA LEU A 174 5.99 3.99 -2.21
C LEU A 174 5.26 2.76 -1.68
N THR A 175 3.93 2.78 -1.69
CA THR A 175 3.10 1.63 -1.33
C THR A 175 3.47 0.38 -2.15
N THR A 176 3.73 0.57 -3.43
CA THR A 176 4.18 -0.46 -4.37
C THR A 176 5.44 0.05 -5.04
N PRO A 177 6.59 -0.61 -4.92
CA PRO A 177 7.88 -0.17 -5.47
C PRO A 177 7.87 -0.05 -7.00
N MET A 178 8.92 0.56 -7.55
CA MET A 178 9.18 0.55 -9.00
C MET A 178 9.52 -0.88 -9.45
N PRO A 179 9.31 -1.23 -10.74
CA PRO A 179 9.44 -2.63 -11.20
C PRO A 179 10.82 -3.24 -10.97
N ASP A 180 11.89 -2.47 -11.19
CA ASP A 180 13.27 -2.87 -10.95
C ASP A 180 13.56 -3.07 -9.45
N GLU A 181 13.03 -2.18 -8.60
CA GLU A 181 13.14 -2.30 -7.15
C GLU A 181 12.38 -3.53 -6.65
N LEU A 182 11.15 -3.77 -7.14
CA LEU A 182 10.35 -4.92 -6.75
C LEU A 182 11.07 -6.24 -7.04
N GLN A 183 11.58 -6.41 -8.26
CA GLN A 183 12.31 -7.63 -8.62
C GLN A 183 13.58 -7.82 -7.77
N SER A 184 14.28 -6.73 -7.46
CA SER A 184 15.43 -6.74 -6.57
C SER A 184 15.06 -7.15 -5.13
N TYR A 185 13.93 -6.67 -4.62
CA TYR A 185 13.40 -7.04 -3.30
C TYR A 185 13.02 -8.53 -3.24
N LEU A 186 12.35 -9.03 -4.27
CA LEU A 186 11.99 -10.45 -4.37
C LEU A 186 13.26 -11.33 -4.41
N ALA A 187 14.26 -10.95 -5.20
CA ALA A 187 15.53 -11.66 -5.28
C ALA A 187 16.29 -11.63 -3.94
N PHE A 188 16.35 -10.49 -3.27
CA PHE A 188 16.95 -10.35 -1.95
C PHE A 188 16.27 -11.26 -0.92
N HIS A 189 14.93 -11.21 -0.87
CA HIS A 189 14.14 -12.00 0.07
C HIS A 189 14.31 -13.50 -0.15
N ARG A 190 14.19 -13.97 -1.41
CA ARG A 190 14.40 -15.38 -1.79
C ARG A 190 15.80 -15.87 -1.44
N ARG A 191 16.84 -15.10 -1.75
CA ARG A 191 18.24 -15.45 -1.42
C ARG A 191 18.49 -15.50 0.08
N GLY A 192 17.78 -14.68 0.85
CA GLY A 192 17.79 -14.70 2.32
C GLY A 192 16.98 -15.83 2.95
N GLY A 193 16.44 -16.75 2.13
CA GLY A 193 15.65 -17.90 2.59
C GLY A 193 14.18 -17.58 2.89
N GLY A 194 13.67 -16.44 2.38
CA GLY A 194 12.24 -16.12 2.39
C GLY A 194 11.43 -17.12 1.57
N THR A 195 10.21 -17.36 2.00
CA THR A 195 9.31 -18.35 1.38
C THR A 195 8.08 -17.71 0.75
N ASP A 196 7.68 -16.53 1.22
CA ASP A 196 6.47 -15.83 0.82
C ASP A 196 6.72 -14.33 0.72
N VAL A 197 5.94 -13.61 -0.08
CA VAL A 197 5.90 -12.15 -0.07
C VAL A 197 4.46 -11.67 -0.09
N VAL A 198 4.12 -10.81 0.85
CA VAL A 198 2.83 -10.12 0.91
C VAL A 198 3.04 -8.67 0.52
N MET A 199 2.26 -8.16 -0.44
CA MET A 199 2.39 -6.78 -0.86
C MET A 199 1.07 -6.05 -1.07
N GLU A 200 1.11 -4.74 -0.86
CA GLU A 200 0.03 -3.85 -1.24
C GLU A 200 0.16 -3.49 -2.72
N ALA A 201 -0.91 -3.69 -3.50
CA ALA A 201 -1.01 -3.29 -4.90
C ALA A 201 -1.88 -2.02 -5.03
N SER A 202 -1.25 -0.85 -5.11
CA SER A 202 -1.96 0.42 -5.29
C SER A 202 -2.49 0.56 -6.72
N SER A 203 -3.61 1.26 -6.91
CA SER A 203 -4.19 1.47 -8.24
C SER A 203 -3.27 2.21 -9.20
N HIS A 204 -2.49 3.18 -8.69
CA HIS A 204 -1.46 3.87 -9.48
C HIS A 204 -0.39 2.88 -9.99
N ALA A 205 0.07 1.99 -9.11
CA ALA A 205 1.07 0.99 -9.47
C ALA A 205 0.55 -0.01 -10.50
N LEU A 206 -0.71 -0.42 -10.37
CA LEU A 206 -1.34 -1.33 -11.34
C LEU A 206 -1.47 -0.70 -12.73
N VAL A 207 -1.88 0.58 -12.82
CA VAL A 207 -1.90 1.33 -14.09
C VAL A 207 -0.50 1.48 -14.69
N GLN A 208 0.51 1.65 -13.84
CA GLN A 208 1.89 1.85 -14.27
C GLN A 208 2.68 0.53 -14.47
N GLY A 209 2.04 -0.63 -14.31
CA GLY A 209 2.68 -1.94 -14.47
C GLY A 209 3.82 -2.20 -13.47
N ARG A 210 3.81 -1.56 -12.29
CA ARG A 210 4.93 -1.68 -11.33
C ARG A 210 5.09 -3.08 -10.76
N SER A 211 4.01 -3.84 -10.66
CA SER A 211 4.03 -5.24 -10.19
C SER A 211 4.25 -6.26 -11.30
N ASP A 212 4.29 -5.83 -12.55
CA ASP A 212 4.54 -6.75 -13.66
C ASP A 212 6.05 -7.13 -13.73
N PRO A 213 6.40 -8.34 -14.00
CA PRO A 213 5.60 -9.51 -14.39
C PRO A 213 5.29 -10.49 -13.24
N VAL A 214 5.04 -10.02 -12.02
CA VAL A 214 4.70 -10.93 -10.92
C VAL A 214 3.30 -11.52 -11.15
N ALA A 215 3.22 -12.85 -11.30
CA ALA A 215 1.97 -13.59 -11.21
C ALA A 215 1.74 -14.01 -9.75
N PHE A 216 0.81 -13.34 -9.08
CA PHE A 216 0.55 -13.58 -7.66
C PHE A 216 -0.12 -14.92 -7.42
N THR A 217 0.34 -15.65 -6.39
CA THR A 217 -0.33 -16.87 -5.92
C THR A 217 -1.76 -16.58 -5.53
N VAL A 218 -2.01 -15.47 -4.80
CA VAL A 218 -3.35 -15.02 -4.44
C VAL A 218 -3.45 -13.50 -4.52
N ALA A 219 -4.46 -12.99 -5.21
CA ALA A 219 -4.85 -11.59 -5.19
C ALA A 219 -6.10 -11.38 -4.31
N GLY A 220 -6.06 -10.43 -3.38
CA GLY A 220 -7.17 -10.05 -2.49
C GLY A 220 -7.76 -8.68 -2.86
N PHE A 221 -9.09 -8.58 -2.90
CA PHE A 221 -9.82 -7.33 -3.09
C PHE A 221 -10.60 -6.99 -1.83
N THR A 222 -10.32 -5.84 -1.22
CA THR A 222 -11.01 -5.39 0.00
C THR A 222 -12.33 -4.67 -0.30
N ASN A 223 -12.27 -3.55 -1.01
CA ASN A 223 -13.42 -2.68 -1.32
C ASN A 223 -13.05 -1.63 -2.39
N LEU A 224 -14.07 -0.94 -2.89
CA LEU A 224 -13.87 0.25 -3.72
C LEU A 224 -14.87 1.34 -3.33
N THR A 225 -14.34 2.49 -2.89
CA THR A 225 -15.08 3.71 -2.61
C THR A 225 -14.35 4.91 -3.16
N GLN A 226 -14.96 6.10 -3.13
CA GLN A 226 -14.37 7.27 -3.75
C GLN A 226 -13.02 7.66 -3.13
N ASP A 227 -11.98 7.58 -3.94
CA ASP A 227 -10.64 8.11 -3.68
C ASP A 227 -9.87 8.23 -5.01
N HIS A 228 -8.79 9.01 -5.04
CA HIS A 228 -7.87 9.13 -6.19
C HIS A 228 -8.53 9.49 -7.54
N LEU A 229 -9.66 10.22 -7.55
CA LEU A 229 -10.32 10.64 -8.79
C LEU A 229 -9.54 11.73 -9.53
N ASP A 230 -8.63 12.42 -8.85
CA ASP A 230 -7.63 13.31 -9.44
C ASP A 230 -6.74 12.59 -10.46
N PHE A 231 -6.40 11.32 -10.21
CA PHE A 231 -5.59 10.48 -11.10
C PHE A 231 -6.43 9.65 -12.06
N HIS A 232 -7.49 8.99 -11.56
CA HIS A 232 -8.29 8.04 -12.36
C HIS A 232 -9.42 8.70 -13.14
N GLY A 233 -9.76 9.96 -12.88
CA GLY A 233 -10.82 10.73 -13.51
C GLY A 233 -12.23 10.29 -13.10
N THR A 234 -12.52 8.98 -13.08
CA THR A 234 -13.83 8.42 -12.77
C THR A 234 -13.74 7.19 -11.86
N MET A 235 -14.84 6.85 -11.19
CA MET A 235 -14.94 5.60 -10.43
C MET A 235 -14.77 4.37 -11.32
N GLU A 236 -15.20 4.42 -12.57
CA GLU A 236 -14.96 3.33 -13.53
C GLU A 236 -13.47 3.17 -13.85
N GLY A 237 -12.76 4.26 -14.13
CA GLY A 237 -11.30 4.21 -14.33
C GLY A 237 -10.56 3.67 -13.11
N TYR A 238 -11.01 4.04 -11.92
CA TYR A 238 -10.46 3.55 -10.65
C TYR A 238 -10.74 2.05 -10.44
N TYR A 239 -11.97 1.60 -10.77
CA TYR A 239 -12.33 0.19 -10.75
C TYR A 239 -11.46 -0.63 -11.72
N GLN A 240 -11.37 -0.22 -12.99
CA GLN A 240 -10.60 -0.94 -14.00
C GLN A 240 -9.12 -1.05 -13.62
N ALA A 241 -8.55 -0.02 -13.01
CA ALA A 241 -7.19 -0.06 -12.50
C ALA A 241 -6.99 -1.19 -11.48
N LYS A 242 -7.93 -1.38 -10.54
CA LYS A 242 -7.84 -2.46 -9.54
C LYS A 242 -8.21 -3.82 -10.12
N ALA A 243 -9.23 -3.89 -10.96
CA ALA A 243 -9.68 -5.11 -11.63
C ALA A 243 -8.57 -5.73 -12.51
N SER A 244 -7.64 -4.91 -13.02
CA SER A 244 -6.51 -5.38 -13.81
C SER A 244 -5.56 -6.32 -13.05
N LEU A 245 -5.61 -6.36 -11.71
CA LEU A 245 -4.85 -7.33 -10.91
C LEU A 245 -5.42 -8.76 -11.05
N PHE A 246 -6.71 -8.89 -11.37
CA PHE A 246 -7.44 -10.15 -11.37
C PHE A 246 -7.55 -10.73 -12.79
N THR A 247 -6.41 -10.84 -13.45
CA THR A 247 -6.27 -11.49 -14.78
C THR A 247 -5.31 -12.68 -14.68
N PRO A 248 -5.37 -13.66 -15.60
CA PRO A 248 -4.51 -14.84 -15.56
C PRO A 248 -3.01 -14.52 -15.56
N GLU A 249 -2.62 -13.40 -16.17
CA GLU A 249 -1.22 -12.96 -16.25
C GLU A 249 -0.70 -12.43 -14.91
N ARG A 250 -1.61 -11.94 -14.02
CA ARG A 250 -1.24 -11.26 -12.77
C ARG A 250 -1.62 -12.02 -11.51
N ALA A 251 -2.63 -12.90 -11.56
CA ALA A 251 -3.05 -13.67 -10.39
C ALA A 251 -3.48 -15.09 -10.78
N ARG A 252 -3.03 -16.06 -10.01
CA ARG A 252 -3.47 -17.45 -10.15
C ARG A 252 -4.81 -17.68 -9.47
N ASN A 253 -4.94 -17.20 -8.24
CA ASN A 253 -6.13 -17.30 -7.40
C ASN A 253 -6.61 -15.92 -6.97
N ALA A 254 -7.88 -15.80 -6.62
CA ALA A 254 -8.47 -14.55 -6.15
C ALA A 254 -9.36 -14.73 -4.92
N VAL A 255 -9.33 -13.74 -4.02
CA VAL A 255 -10.31 -13.61 -2.94
C VAL A 255 -10.94 -12.22 -3.04
N VAL A 256 -12.25 -12.17 -3.25
CA VAL A 256 -12.98 -10.93 -3.51
C VAL A 256 -14.02 -10.70 -2.42
N SER A 257 -13.88 -9.61 -1.65
CA SER A 257 -14.95 -9.15 -0.77
C SER A 257 -16.16 -8.70 -1.59
N VAL A 258 -17.33 -9.30 -1.35
CA VAL A 258 -18.57 -9.07 -2.09
C VAL A 258 -19.61 -8.25 -1.33
N ASP A 259 -19.25 -7.66 -0.21
CA ASP A 259 -20.13 -6.78 0.58
C ASP A 259 -20.52 -5.52 -0.21
N GLY A 260 -19.66 -5.04 -1.10
CA GLY A 260 -19.92 -3.92 -1.99
C GLY A 260 -20.25 -4.31 -3.44
N GLU A 261 -20.88 -3.39 -4.18
CA GLU A 261 -21.26 -3.57 -5.58
C GLU A 261 -20.07 -3.91 -6.49
N TYR A 262 -18.96 -3.17 -6.33
CA TYR A 262 -17.77 -3.37 -7.14
C TYR A 262 -17.09 -4.74 -6.89
N GLY A 263 -17.18 -5.28 -5.68
CA GLY A 263 -16.70 -6.62 -5.40
C GLY A 263 -17.54 -7.70 -6.10
N ARG A 264 -18.88 -7.57 -6.07
CA ARG A 264 -19.78 -8.47 -6.81
C ARG A 264 -19.52 -8.42 -8.32
N ARG A 265 -19.32 -7.24 -8.86
CA ARG A 265 -18.93 -7.04 -10.26
C ARG A 265 -17.60 -7.70 -10.58
N LEU A 266 -16.58 -7.46 -9.75
CA LEU A 266 -15.25 -8.05 -9.93
C LEU A 266 -15.28 -9.57 -9.89
N LEU A 267 -16.04 -10.16 -8.96
CA LEU A 267 -16.24 -11.60 -8.89
C LEU A 267 -16.80 -12.16 -10.20
N ALA A 268 -17.86 -11.55 -10.73
CA ALA A 268 -18.48 -11.97 -12.00
C ALA A 268 -17.53 -11.85 -13.19
N GLU A 269 -16.63 -10.84 -13.19
CA GLU A 269 -15.68 -10.61 -14.27
C GLU A 269 -14.43 -11.52 -14.19
N CYS A 270 -13.90 -11.81 -12.98
CA CYS A 270 -12.65 -12.56 -12.83
C CYS A 270 -12.86 -14.08 -12.72
N ALA A 271 -13.97 -14.56 -12.12
CA ALA A 271 -14.17 -15.99 -11.92
C ALA A 271 -14.12 -16.83 -13.21
N PRO A 272 -14.72 -16.41 -14.35
CA PRO A 272 -14.63 -17.19 -15.58
C PRO A 272 -13.27 -17.12 -16.28
N ARG A 273 -12.34 -16.31 -15.80
CA ARG A 273 -11.03 -16.06 -16.45
C ARG A 273 -9.87 -16.74 -15.73
N LEU A 274 -9.92 -16.80 -14.40
CA LEU A 274 -8.83 -17.36 -13.60
C LEU A 274 -8.90 -18.88 -13.59
N GLU A 275 -7.73 -19.51 -13.69
CA GLU A 275 -7.61 -20.99 -13.70
C GLU A 275 -7.60 -21.58 -12.28
N GLY A 276 -7.25 -20.79 -11.26
CA GLY A 276 -7.17 -21.19 -9.87
C GLY A 276 -8.49 -21.00 -9.10
N GLU A 277 -8.42 -21.13 -7.77
CA GLU A 277 -9.58 -20.89 -6.91
C GLU A 277 -9.96 -19.40 -6.91
N VAL A 278 -11.24 -19.11 -7.15
CA VAL A 278 -11.82 -17.78 -6.95
C VAL A 278 -12.79 -17.85 -5.80
N ALA A 279 -12.49 -17.15 -4.73
CA ALA A 279 -13.29 -17.11 -3.52
C ALA A 279 -14.06 -15.79 -3.40
N ALA A 280 -15.35 -15.86 -3.20
CA ALA A 280 -16.22 -14.74 -2.80
C ALA A 280 -16.30 -14.69 -1.27
N LEU A 281 -16.04 -13.54 -0.66
CA LEU A 281 -16.15 -13.36 0.79
C LEU A 281 -17.24 -12.36 1.14
N ALA A 282 -18.26 -12.80 1.86
CA ALA A 282 -19.30 -11.96 2.47
C ALA A 282 -19.14 -11.94 4.01
N VAL A 283 -19.03 -10.74 4.57
CA VAL A 283 -18.90 -10.55 6.03
C VAL A 283 -20.13 -9.84 6.59
N ASP A 284 -20.56 -8.76 5.96
CA ASP A 284 -21.70 -7.94 6.39
C ASP A 284 -22.94 -8.10 5.48
N SER A 285 -22.84 -8.91 4.43
CA SER A 285 -23.93 -9.18 3.47
C SER A 285 -24.15 -10.67 3.25
N ASP A 286 -25.16 -11.01 2.45
CA ASP A 286 -25.33 -12.36 1.93
C ASP A 286 -24.44 -12.58 0.70
N LEU A 287 -24.04 -13.85 0.50
CA LEU A 287 -23.35 -14.24 -0.72
C LEU A 287 -24.27 -13.98 -1.94
N PRO A 288 -23.74 -13.40 -3.02
CA PRO A 288 -24.47 -13.33 -4.28
C PRO A 288 -24.60 -14.72 -4.91
N ASP A 289 -25.34 -14.82 -6.01
CA ASP A 289 -25.24 -15.98 -6.89
C ASP A 289 -23.81 -16.14 -7.36
N LEU A 290 -23.21 -17.30 -7.10
CA LEU A 290 -21.80 -17.54 -7.39
C LEU A 290 -21.63 -17.96 -8.86
N PRO A 291 -20.63 -17.42 -9.56
CA PRO A 291 -20.20 -17.96 -10.84
C PRO A 291 -19.77 -19.43 -10.72
N ASP A 292 -19.89 -20.17 -11.81
CA ASP A 292 -19.44 -21.57 -11.86
C ASP A 292 -17.96 -21.71 -11.42
N GLY A 293 -17.71 -22.64 -10.51
CA GLY A 293 -16.37 -22.92 -9.97
C GLY A 293 -15.90 -21.96 -8.85
N ALA A 294 -16.64 -20.89 -8.55
CA ALA A 294 -16.31 -20.02 -7.44
C ALA A 294 -16.73 -20.62 -6.10
N VAL A 295 -15.93 -20.38 -5.06
CA VAL A 295 -16.20 -20.80 -3.68
C VAL A 295 -16.71 -19.61 -2.87
N GLY A 296 -17.88 -19.75 -2.25
CA GLY A 296 -18.42 -18.72 -1.35
C GLY A 296 -17.93 -18.93 0.08
N TRP A 297 -17.48 -17.86 0.73
CA TRP A 297 -17.19 -17.80 2.15
C TRP A 297 -18.09 -16.79 2.83
N LYS A 298 -18.66 -17.13 3.96
CA LYS A 298 -19.53 -16.25 4.74
C LYS A 298 -19.16 -16.24 6.21
N ALA A 299 -19.16 -15.06 6.84
CA ALA A 299 -19.13 -14.92 8.28
C ALA A 299 -20.53 -15.23 8.85
N VAL A 300 -20.73 -16.45 9.37
CA VAL A 300 -22.06 -16.94 9.80
C VAL A 300 -22.36 -16.67 11.28
N SER A 301 -21.35 -16.42 12.11
CA SER A 301 -21.52 -16.07 13.52
C SER A 301 -20.46 -15.05 13.89
N ARG A 302 -20.92 -13.97 14.55
CA ARG A 302 -20.06 -12.87 15.02
C ARG A 302 -20.45 -12.51 16.44
N ASP A 303 -19.44 -12.40 17.30
CA ASP A 303 -19.57 -11.87 18.66
C ASP A 303 -18.42 -10.89 18.89
N GLY A 304 -18.71 -9.61 18.73
CA GLY A 304 -17.68 -8.58 18.72
C GLY A 304 -16.66 -8.82 17.61
N SER A 305 -15.42 -9.07 17.98
CA SER A 305 -14.29 -9.33 17.08
C SER A 305 -14.06 -10.82 16.78
N SER A 306 -14.82 -11.73 17.39
CA SER A 306 -14.79 -13.17 17.10
C SER A 306 -15.78 -13.51 15.99
N PHE A 307 -15.40 -14.40 15.08
CA PHE A 307 -16.23 -14.78 13.94
C PHE A 307 -15.95 -16.21 13.48
N VAL A 308 -16.93 -16.78 12.77
CA VAL A 308 -16.82 -18.09 12.13
C VAL A 308 -17.02 -17.91 10.64
N LEU A 309 -16.06 -18.36 9.86
CA LEU A 309 -16.15 -18.44 8.41
C LEU A 309 -16.61 -19.85 8.01
N GLU A 310 -17.61 -19.92 7.16
CA GLU A 310 -18.07 -21.15 6.53
C GLU A 310 -18.07 -20.99 5.01
N SER A 311 -17.59 -21.99 4.32
CA SER A 311 -17.56 -22.00 2.86
C SER A 311 -18.62 -22.90 2.26
N THR A 312 -18.94 -22.65 1.00
CA THR A 312 -19.92 -23.47 0.24
C THR A 312 -19.41 -24.88 -0.04
N ASP A 313 -18.10 -25.13 0.06
CA ASP A 313 -17.48 -26.45 -0.10
C ASP A 313 -17.24 -27.19 1.24
N GLY A 314 -17.70 -26.61 2.36
CA GLY A 314 -17.70 -27.25 3.68
C GLY A 314 -16.47 -26.96 4.55
N ARG A 315 -15.51 -26.13 4.08
CA ARG A 315 -14.42 -25.65 4.94
C ARG A 315 -14.96 -24.69 6.01
N ARG A 316 -14.39 -24.74 7.22
CA ARG A 316 -14.84 -23.91 8.34
C ARG A 316 -13.67 -23.44 9.19
N LEU A 317 -13.66 -22.15 9.57
CA LEU A 317 -12.66 -21.55 10.46
C LEU A 317 -13.34 -20.66 11.50
N ALA A 318 -13.09 -20.93 12.79
CA ALA A 318 -13.43 -20.02 13.89
C ALA A 318 -12.17 -19.26 14.29
N THR A 319 -12.22 -17.93 14.33
CA THR A 319 -11.08 -17.06 14.66
C THR A 319 -11.56 -15.72 15.21
N SER A 320 -10.63 -14.80 15.48
CA SER A 320 -10.93 -13.46 16.00
C SER A 320 -9.84 -12.45 15.58
N THR A 321 -10.11 -11.17 15.81
CA THR A 321 -9.10 -10.11 15.77
C THR A 321 -9.28 -9.15 16.93
N SER A 322 -8.19 -8.65 17.51
CA SER A 322 -8.25 -7.62 18.57
C SER A 322 -8.33 -6.20 18.03
N LEU A 323 -8.13 -6.02 16.71
CA LEU A 323 -8.25 -4.72 16.08
C LEU A 323 -9.71 -4.27 16.08
N PRO A 324 -10.03 -3.06 16.58
CA PRO A 324 -11.40 -2.61 16.71
C PRO A 324 -12.07 -2.32 15.37
N GLY A 325 -13.37 -2.59 15.28
CA GLY A 325 -14.24 -2.26 14.15
C GLY A 325 -14.52 -3.42 13.20
N ASP A 326 -15.76 -3.44 12.68
CA ASP A 326 -16.23 -4.48 11.76
C ASP A 326 -15.39 -4.57 10.48
N PHE A 327 -14.87 -3.44 10.01
CA PHE A 327 -13.96 -3.42 8.86
C PHE A 327 -12.66 -4.21 9.14
N ASN A 328 -12.20 -4.30 10.40
CA ASN A 328 -11.04 -5.14 10.73
C ASN A 328 -11.41 -6.62 10.83
N VAL A 329 -12.64 -6.94 11.18
CA VAL A 329 -13.16 -8.31 11.02
C VAL A 329 -13.17 -8.70 9.53
N ALA A 330 -13.62 -7.81 8.65
CA ALA A 330 -13.58 -8.04 7.21
C ALA A 330 -12.15 -8.20 6.67
N ASN A 331 -11.19 -7.37 7.13
CA ASN A 331 -9.77 -7.51 6.79
C ASN A 331 -9.21 -8.85 7.27
N ALA A 332 -9.52 -9.28 8.50
CA ALA A 332 -9.06 -10.55 9.07
C ALA A 332 -9.67 -11.76 8.34
N ALA A 333 -10.96 -11.68 8.00
CA ALA A 333 -11.63 -12.69 7.20
C ALA A 333 -10.99 -12.82 5.81
N LEU A 334 -10.73 -11.70 5.14
CA LEU A 334 -10.06 -11.69 3.83
C LEU A 334 -8.67 -12.31 3.94
N ALA A 335 -7.88 -11.92 4.94
CA ALA A 335 -6.53 -12.47 5.14
C ALA A 335 -6.56 -13.99 5.40
N ALA A 336 -7.49 -14.47 6.23
CA ALA A 336 -7.66 -15.90 6.48
C ALA A 336 -8.07 -16.68 5.22
N VAL A 337 -9.03 -16.16 4.45
CA VAL A 337 -9.45 -16.80 3.19
C VAL A 337 -8.31 -16.77 2.16
N MET A 338 -7.53 -15.69 2.08
CA MET A 338 -6.35 -15.65 1.19
C MET A 338 -5.33 -16.74 1.55
N ALA A 339 -5.05 -16.96 2.83
CA ALA A 339 -4.15 -18.03 3.25
C ALA A 339 -4.73 -19.42 2.91
N MET A 340 -6.03 -19.63 3.12
CA MET A 340 -6.69 -20.90 2.77
C MET A 340 -6.75 -21.13 1.25
N THR A 341 -6.97 -20.11 0.47
CA THR A 341 -6.94 -20.16 -1.01
C THR A 341 -5.52 -20.45 -1.54
N ALA A 342 -4.48 -20.08 -0.79
CA ALA A 342 -3.10 -20.45 -1.09
C ALA A 342 -2.77 -21.92 -0.76
N GLY A 343 -3.69 -22.64 -0.12
CA GLY A 343 -3.55 -24.07 0.18
C GLY A 343 -3.33 -24.43 1.64
N HIS A 344 -3.37 -23.47 2.57
CA HIS A 344 -3.30 -23.76 4.01
C HIS A 344 -4.66 -24.22 4.54
N ALA A 345 -4.66 -25.32 5.33
CA ALA A 345 -5.90 -25.86 5.86
C ALA A 345 -6.48 -25.01 7.01
N PRO A 346 -7.82 -24.89 7.15
CA PRO A 346 -8.44 -24.16 8.26
C PRO A 346 -7.95 -24.61 9.64
N GLU A 347 -7.73 -25.92 9.82
CA GLU A 347 -7.27 -26.52 11.07
C GLU A 347 -5.82 -26.15 11.40
N GLU A 348 -5.00 -25.87 10.39
CA GLU A 348 -3.63 -25.36 10.56
C GLU A 348 -3.67 -23.92 11.06
N LEU A 349 -4.50 -23.08 10.45
CA LEU A 349 -4.72 -21.71 10.88
C LEU A 349 -5.24 -21.66 12.33
N ALA A 350 -6.27 -22.44 12.65
CA ALA A 350 -6.86 -22.49 13.98
C ALA A 350 -5.84 -22.90 15.07
N ARG A 351 -4.95 -23.86 14.75
CA ARG A 351 -3.88 -24.30 15.67
C ARG A 351 -2.78 -23.26 15.81
N ALA A 352 -2.41 -22.60 14.71
CA ALA A 352 -1.33 -21.61 14.69
C ALA A 352 -1.72 -20.27 15.34
N LEU A 353 -3.02 -19.96 15.35
CA LEU A 353 -3.57 -18.66 15.79
C LEU A 353 -4.66 -18.85 16.88
N PRO A 354 -4.32 -19.45 18.03
CA PRO A 354 -5.32 -19.73 19.08
C PRO A 354 -5.96 -18.45 19.67
N GLU A 355 -5.26 -17.31 19.60
CA GLU A 355 -5.75 -16.00 20.06
C GLU A 355 -6.27 -15.11 18.91
N GLY A 356 -6.37 -15.68 17.70
CA GLY A 356 -6.84 -14.96 16.51
C GLY A 356 -5.73 -14.22 15.75
N ILE A 357 -6.13 -13.36 14.80
CA ILE A 357 -5.27 -12.66 13.85
C ILE A 357 -5.02 -11.25 14.39
N ASN A 358 -3.90 -11.02 15.05
CA ASN A 358 -3.65 -9.82 15.87
C ASN A 358 -2.30 -9.13 15.56
N PRO A 359 -2.03 -8.71 14.31
CA PRO A 359 -0.81 -7.98 14.01
C PRO A 359 -0.80 -6.58 14.63
N ALA A 360 0.37 -6.11 15.04
CA ALA A 360 0.58 -4.70 15.33
C ALA A 360 0.78 -3.94 14.01
N VAL A 361 -0.20 -3.12 13.64
CA VAL A 361 -0.15 -2.35 12.38
C VAL A 361 0.10 -0.87 12.70
N PRO A 362 1.29 -0.32 12.43
CA PRO A 362 1.60 1.06 12.78
C PRO A 362 0.63 2.05 12.13
N GLY A 363 0.07 2.95 12.94
CA GLY A 363 -0.86 3.98 12.48
C GLY A 363 -2.16 3.46 11.88
N ARG A 364 -2.61 2.26 12.25
CA ARG A 364 -3.91 1.70 11.91
C ARG A 364 -4.62 1.28 13.19
N MET A 365 -5.57 2.09 13.66
CA MET A 365 -6.24 1.92 14.95
C MET A 365 -5.25 1.65 16.09
N GLU A 366 -4.04 2.25 16.01
CA GLU A 366 -2.95 2.06 16.97
C GLU A 366 -3.28 2.75 18.29
N VAL A 367 -3.47 1.97 19.35
CA VAL A 367 -3.75 2.48 20.70
C VAL A 367 -2.44 2.91 21.37
N LEU A 368 -2.28 4.20 21.64
CA LEU A 368 -1.11 4.76 22.32
C LEU A 368 -1.27 4.86 23.82
N ASN A 369 -2.51 5.02 24.30
CA ASN A 369 -2.85 5.18 25.70
C ASN A 369 -4.26 4.68 25.99
N ALA A 370 -4.47 4.19 27.20
CA ALA A 370 -5.76 3.63 27.60
C ALA A 370 -6.71 4.67 28.23
N ARG A 371 -6.18 5.66 28.98
CA ARG A 371 -6.95 6.70 29.70
C ARG A 371 -6.15 8.01 29.79
N PRO A 372 -6.61 9.12 29.14
CA PRO A 372 -7.64 9.09 28.07
C PRO A 372 -7.20 8.12 26.98
N ARG A 373 -8.17 7.50 26.31
CA ARG A 373 -7.84 6.59 25.23
C ARG A 373 -7.37 7.41 24.02
N VAL A 374 -6.13 7.20 23.56
CA VAL A 374 -5.55 7.90 22.42
C VAL A 374 -5.24 6.89 21.33
N ILE A 375 -5.80 7.12 20.14
CA ILE A 375 -5.69 6.24 18.98
C ILE A 375 -5.18 7.02 17.78
N VAL A 376 -4.24 6.43 17.06
CA VAL A 376 -3.73 6.97 15.79
C VAL A 376 -4.21 6.08 14.64
N ASP A 377 -4.79 6.72 13.60
CA ASP A 377 -5.29 6.02 12.43
C ASP A 377 -5.02 6.82 11.14
N PHE A 378 -4.84 6.10 10.04
CA PHE A 378 -4.62 6.67 8.70
C PHE A 378 -5.93 7.06 7.99
N ALA A 379 -7.04 7.15 8.67
CA ALA A 379 -8.34 7.53 8.10
C ALA A 379 -8.26 8.95 7.49
N HIS A 380 -8.07 9.03 6.17
CA HIS A 380 -7.86 10.25 5.39
C HIS A 380 -8.91 10.46 4.30
N ASN A 381 -9.98 9.69 4.30
CA ASN A 381 -11.15 9.85 3.44
C ASN A 381 -12.44 9.69 4.27
N THR A 382 -13.56 10.10 3.69
CA THR A 382 -14.85 10.16 4.40
C THR A 382 -15.27 8.81 4.98
N GLU A 383 -15.17 7.74 4.20
CA GLU A 383 -15.57 6.40 4.64
C GLU A 383 -14.70 5.87 5.78
N ALA A 384 -13.37 6.00 5.64
CA ALA A 384 -12.43 5.57 6.68
C ALA A 384 -12.68 6.32 8.01
N LEU A 385 -12.92 7.64 7.97
CA LEU A 385 -13.27 8.44 9.14
C LEU A 385 -14.56 7.93 9.80
N VAL A 386 -15.62 7.72 9.02
CA VAL A 386 -16.91 7.20 9.53
C VAL A 386 -16.71 5.84 10.18
N ASN A 387 -16.00 4.93 9.53
CA ASN A 387 -15.76 3.59 10.02
C ASN A 387 -14.93 3.58 11.31
N ALA A 388 -13.85 4.38 11.37
CA ALA A 388 -13.04 4.52 12.58
C ALA A 388 -13.86 5.07 13.76
N MET A 389 -14.66 6.13 13.55
CA MET A 389 -15.49 6.71 14.60
C MET A 389 -16.59 5.75 15.07
N LYS A 390 -17.25 5.04 14.14
CA LYS A 390 -18.27 4.02 14.50
C LYS A 390 -17.66 2.87 15.30
N ALA A 391 -16.45 2.44 14.96
CA ALA A 391 -15.72 1.40 15.69
C ALA A 391 -15.38 1.82 17.12
N LEU A 392 -15.08 3.11 17.33
CA LEU A 392 -14.68 3.63 18.65
C LEU A 392 -15.87 4.01 19.54
N ARG A 393 -16.98 4.44 18.94
CA ARG A 393 -18.14 4.96 19.69
C ARG A 393 -18.68 4.02 20.77
N PRO A 394 -18.89 2.71 20.52
CA PRO A 394 -19.44 1.80 21.53
C PRO A 394 -18.58 1.65 22.79
N SER A 395 -17.25 1.78 22.65
CA SER A 395 -16.28 1.64 23.74
C SER A 395 -15.82 2.99 24.33
N THR A 396 -16.37 4.11 23.88
CA THR A 396 -16.07 5.46 24.38
C THR A 396 -17.02 5.82 25.51
N GLU A 397 -16.49 5.93 26.74
CA GLU A 397 -17.27 6.26 27.94
C GLU A 397 -17.61 7.75 28.02
N GLY A 398 -16.73 8.63 27.53
CA GLY A 398 -16.85 10.07 27.51
C GLY A 398 -17.08 10.61 26.10
N ARG A 399 -16.37 11.71 25.76
CA ARG A 399 -16.43 12.32 24.42
C ARG A 399 -15.56 11.53 23.45
N LEU A 400 -16.04 11.39 22.21
CA LEU A 400 -15.19 11.03 21.06
C LEU A 400 -14.64 12.32 20.46
N VAL A 401 -13.39 12.62 20.76
CA VAL A 401 -12.65 13.78 20.24
C VAL A 401 -11.94 13.34 18.94
N VAL A 402 -12.18 14.06 17.85
CA VAL A 402 -11.59 13.73 16.55
C VAL A 402 -10.69 14.87 16.08
N LEU A 403 -9.44 14.53 15.77
CA LEU A 403 -8.48 15.44 15.15
C LEU A 403 -8.22 14.98 13.73
N THR A 404 -8.43 15.84 12.74
CA THR A 404 -8.25 15.53 11.33
C THR A 404 -7.82 16.74 10.51
N GLY A 405 -7.25 16.47 9.35
CA GLY A 405 -6.92 17.39 8.29
C GLY A 405 -7.18 16.77 6.93
N SER A 406 -6.73 17.42 5.87
CA SER A 406 -6.74 16.87 4.52
C SER A 406 -5.46 17.26 3.80
N ALA A 407 -4.92 16.36 2.97
CA ALA A 407 -3.76 16.67 2.15
C ALA A 407 -4.11 17.65 1.02
N GLY A 408 -3.13 18.49 0.67
CA GLY A 408 -3.14 19.37 -0.50
C GLY A 408 -2.82 18.59 -1.78
N ASP A 409 -3.02 19.21 -2.93
CA ASP A 409 -2.74 18.66 -4.26
C ASP A 409 -3.32 17.25 -4.51
N ARG A 410 -4.48 16.98 -3.87
CA ARG A 410 -5.26 15.74 -3.95
C ARG A 410 -6.74 16.05 -4.21
N ASP A 411 -7.59 15.03 -4.18
CA ASP A 411 -9.05 15.18 -4.35
C ASP A 411 -9.63 16.21 -3.38
N LYS A 412 -9.92 17.42 -3.91
CA LYS A 412 -10.52 18.54 -3.15
C LYS A 412 -11.99 18.29 -2.82
N GLY A 413 -12.67 17.49 -3.65
CA GLY A 413 -14.10 17.21 -3.52
C GLY A 413 -14.48 16.46 -2.24
N LYS A 414 -13.56 15.71 -1.66
CA LYS A 414 -13.81 14.95 -0.42
C LYS A 414 -13.79 15.80 0.85
N ARG A 415 -13.17 17.01 0.85
CA ARG A 415 -12.92 17.83 2.06
C ARG A 415 -14.19 18.20 2.82
N PRO A 416 -15.25 18.75 2.18
CA PRO A 416 -16.49 19.04 2.91
C PRO A 416 -17.18 17.79 3.46
N ALA A 417 -17.14 16.67 2.72
CA ALA A 417 -17.71 15.42 3.17
C ALA A 417 -16.97 14.85 4.40
N MET A 418 -15.63 14.99 4.45
CA MET A 418 -14.84 14.67 5.63
C MET A 418 -15.24 15.53 6.84
N GLY A 419 -15.39 16.84 6.66
CA GLY A 419 -15.87 17.76 7.69
C GLY A 419 -17.25 17.37 8.22
N ALA A 420 -18.21 17.08 7.34
CA ALA A 420 -19.54 16.61 7.72
C ALA A 420 -19.50 15.29 8.49
N ALA A 421 -18.64 14.36 8.09
CA ALA A 421 -18.48 13.08 8.77
C ALA A 421 -17.98 13.25 10.21
N VAL A 422 -16.91 14.03 10.42
CA VAL A 422 -16.35 14.21 11.77
C VAL A 422 -17.27 15.00 12.69
N ALA A 423 -18.03 15.98 12.16
CA ALA A 423 -19.03 16.70 12.92
C ALA A 423 -20.26 15.84 13.28
N ARG A 424 -20.64 14.89 12.42
CA ARG A 424 -21.77 14.00 12.66
C ARG A 424 -21.52 12.96 13.74
N TYR A 425 -20.30 12.40 13.80
CA TYR A 425 -19.99 11.23 14.64
C TYR A 425 -19.08 11.57 15.82
N GLY A 426 -18.40 12.70 15.83
CA GLY A 426 -17.59 13.20 16.94
C GLY A 426 -18.38 14.09 17.90
N ASP A 427 -17.89 14.22 19.14
CA ASP A 427 -18.43 15.13 20.16
C ASP A 427 -17.63 16.43 20.26
N LEU A 428 -16.37 16.44 19.78
CA LEU A 428 -15.49 17.60 19.68
C LEU A 428 -14.53 17.35 18.51
N VAL A 429 -14.39 18.32 17.63
CA VAL A 429 -13.57 18.22 16.42
C VAL A 429 -12.44 19.22 16.42
N TYR A 430 -11.23 18.77 16.18
CA TYR A 430 -10.06 19.60 15.87
C TYR A 430 -9.74 19.51 14.37
N ILE A 431 -9.74 20.65 13.67
CA ILE A 431 -9.30 20.73 12.27
C ILE A 431 -7.92 21.36 12.25
N THR A 432 -6.98 20.68 11.61
CA THR A 432 -5.56 21.03 11.59
C THR A 432 -4.91 20.72 10.23
N ASP A 433 -3.65 21.12 10.05
CA ASP A 433 -2.93 20.78 8.83
C ASP A 433 -2.59 19.29 8.79
N ASP A 434 -2.63 18.73 7.58
CA ASP A 434 -2.12 17.41 7.23
C ASP A 434 -0.84 17.61 6.38
N ASP A 435 -0.77 17.14 5.15
CA ASP A 435 0.27 17.42 4.18
C ASP A 435 -0.23 18.45 3.15
N PRO A 436 -0.03 19.76 3.35
CA PRO A 436 -0.55 20.77 2.42
C PRO A 436 0.16 20.76 1.05
N HIS A 437 1.34 20.16 0.92
CA HIS A 437 2.18 20.22 -0.27
C HIS A 437 2.37 21.67 -0.76
N ASP A 438 2.02 21.98 -2.00
CA ASP A 438 2.12 23.34 -2.56
C ASP A 438 0.83 24.17 -2.41
N GLU A 439 -0.24 23.61 -1.81
CA GLU A 439 -1.52 24.30 -1.61
C GLU A 439 -1.54 25.10 -0.30
N ASP A 440 -2.23 26.24 -0.28
CA ASP A 440 -2.41 27.04 0.94
C ASP A 440 -3.17 26.23 2.01
N PRO A 441 -2.54 25.92 3.16
CA PRO A 441 -3.16 25.10 4.21
C PRO A 441 -4.41 25.71 4.81
N ALA A 442 -4.53 27.05 4.82
CA ALA A 442 -5.73 27.72 5.32
C ALA A 442 -6.94 27.45 4.42
N VAL A 443 -6.75 27.38 3.10
CA VAL A 443 -7.81 27.03 2.14
C VAL A 443 -8.25 25.58 2.34
N ILE A 444 -7.31 24.68 2.62
CA ILE A 444 -7.63 23.26 2.88
C ILE A 444 -8.48 23.15 4.15
N ARG A 445 -8.05 23.75 5.28
CA ARG A 445 -8.80 23.73 6.53
C ARG A 445 -10.18 24.35 6.39
N ALA A 446 -10.28 25.50 5.71
CA ALA A 446 -11.57 26.17 5.46
C ALA A 446 -12.55 25.26 4.70
N ALA A 447 -12.07 24.49 3.70
CA ALA A 447 -12.91 23.55 2.95
C ALA A 447 -13.42 22.37 3.82
N VAL A 448 -12.62 21.89 4.78
CA VAL A 448 -13.06 20.87 5.74
C VAL A 448 -14.07 21.48 6.73
N ILE A 449 -13.80 22.68 7.27
CA ILE A 449 -14.67 23.40 8.22
C ILE A 449 -16.01 23.72 7.56
N GLU A 450 -16.06 24.04 6.28
CA GLU A 450 -17.32 24.28 5.56
C GLU A 450 -18.27 23.08 5.69
N GLY A 451 -17.73 21.86 5.63
CA GLY A 451 -18.53 20.64 5.81
C GLY A 451 -19.09 20.44 7.21
N THR A 452 -18.54 21.11 8.23
CA THR A 452 -19.06 21.01 9.61
C THR A 452 -20.26 21.91 9.87
N ARG A 453 -20.57 22.83 8.95
CA ARG A 453 -21.71 23.75 9.10
C ARG A 453 -23.04 22.99 9.14
N GLY A 454 -23.90 23.40 10.05
CA GLY A 454 -25.21 22.75 10.26
C GLY A 454 -25.21 21.59 11.26
N PHE A 455 -24.07 21.32 11.89
CA PHE A 455 -23.94 20.42 13.02
C PHE A 455 -23.67 21.24 14.30
N ASP A 456 -24.20 20.77 15.44
CA ASP A 456 -24.02 21.43 16.76
C ASP A 456 -22.67 21.05 17.40
N THR A 457 -21.91 20.18 16.79
CA THR A 457 -20.62 19.68 17.30
C THR A 457 -19.59 20.83 17.34
N PRO A 458 -18.98 21.11 18.51
CA PRO A 458 -17.92 22.10 18.61
C PRO A 458 -16.74 21.79 17.71
N VAL A 459 -16.27 22.80 16.95
CA VAL A 459 -15.12 22.70 16.06
C VAL A 459 -14.06 23.71 16.49
N VAL A 460 -12.84 23.23 16.65
CA VAL A 460 -11.66 24.03 16.99
C VAL A 460 -10.67 23.98 15.84
N GLU A 461 -10.30 25.13 15.28
CA GLU A 461 -9.25 25.22 14.27
C GLU A 461 -7.91 25.53 14.94
N ILE A 462 -6.92 24.66 14.74
CA ILE A 462 -5.51 24.90 15.12
C ILE A 462 -4.65 24.44 13.97
N ALA A 463 -3.98 25.37 13.29
CA ALA A 463 -3.18 25.07 12.10
C ALA A 463 -2.05 24.09 12.39
N ASP A 464 -1.22 24.39 13.40
CA ASP A 464 -0.11 23.50 13.81
C ASP A 464 -0.65 22.20 14.42
N ARG A 465 -0.37 21.10 13.75
CA ARG A 465 -0.86 19.77 14.15
C ARG A 465 -0.32 19.31 15.50
N SER A 466 0.93 19.64 15.81
CA SER A 466 1.50 19.32 17.13
C SER A 466 0.77 20.05 18.25
N GLN A 467 0.45 21.34 18.05
CA GLN A 467 -0.32 22.12 19.01
C GLN A 467 -1.77 21.62 19.12
N ALA A 468 -2.38 21.21 18.01
CA ALA A 468 -3.72 20.62 18.00
C ALA A 468 -3.77 19.33 18.81
N ILE A 469 -2.78 18.43 18.65
CA ILE A 469 -2.64 17.18 19.43
C ILE A 469 -2.41 17.50 20.92
N ASP A 470 -1.51 18.43 21.25
CA ASP A 470 -1.24 18.87 22.62
C ASP A 470 -2.53 19.40 23.29
N ALA A 471 -3.31 20.24 22.57
CA ALA A 471 -4.56 20.82 23.05
C ALA A 471 -5.64 19.73 23.27
N ALA A 472 -5.82 18.83 22.31
CA ALA A 472 -6.81 17.76 22.40
C ALA A 472 -6.55 16.84 23.60
N ILE A 473 -5.28 16.46 23.82
CA ILE A 473 -4.88 15.59 24.95
C ILE A 473 -4.95 16.32 26.30
N ALA A 474 -4.57 17.61 26.36
CA ALA A 474 -4.62 18.38 27.59
C ALA A 474 -6.06 18.61 28.10
N GLN A 475 -7.03 18.78 27.20
CA GLN A 475 -8.43 19.06 27.52
C GLN A 475 -9.30 17.81 27.70
N ALA A 476 -8.77 16.63 27.38
CA ALA A 476 -9.51 15.39 27.48
C ALA A 476 -9.72 14.95 28.94
N SER A 477 -10.88 14.39 29.27
CA SER A 477 -11.09 13.64 30.51
C SER A 477 -10.52 12.22 30.37
N GLU A 478 -10.31 11.52 31.49
CA GLU A 478 -9.88 10.12 31.50
C GLU A 478 -10.84 9.15 30.77
N ARG A 479 -12.10 9.57 30.59
CA ARG A 479 -13.16 8.78 29.95
C ARG A 479 -13.26 9.05 28.44
N ASP A 480 -12.58 10.09 27.94
CA ASP A 480 -12.61 10.48 26.54
C ASP A 480 -11.77 9.54 25.68
N THR A 481 -12.20 9.37 24.43
CA THR A 481 -11.42 8.75 23.36
C THR A 481 -11.01 9.82 22.37
N ILE A 482 -9.73 9.91 22.06
CA ILE A 482 -9.15 10.85 21.09
C ILE A 482 -8.70 10.04 19.87
N LEU A 483 -9.24 10.35 18.70
CA LEU A 483 -8.82 9.82 17.42
C LEU A 483 -7.96 10.85 16.68
N LEU A 484 -6.68 10.55 16.51
CA LEU A 484 -5.77 11.30 15.66
C LEU A 484 -5.80 10.69 14.27
N ALA A 485 -6.57 11.29 13.35
CA ALA A 485 -6.86 10.76 12.05
C ALA A 485 -6.11 11.49 10.93
N GLY A 486 -5.81 10.77 9.85
CA GLY A 486 -5.23 11.26 8.60
C GLY A 486 -3.84 10.69 8.34
N ARG A 487 -2.88 10.95 9.22
CA ARG A 487 -1.46 10.68 8.99
C ARG A 487 -1.01 9.26 9.39
N GLY A 488 -1.64 8.67 10.41
CA GLY A 488 -1.33 7.29 10.83
C GLY A 488 0.15 7.07 11.15
N HIS A 489 0.86 6.36 10.27
CA HIS A 489 2.27 5.99 10.41
C HIS A 489 3.26 7.02 9.86
N GLU A 490 2.79 8.07 9.18
CA GLU A 490 3.64 9.06 8.53
C GLU A 490 4.48 9.84 9.53
N THR A 491 5.74 10.08 9.17
CA THR A 491 6.73 10.75 10.03
C THR A 491 7.22 12.08 9.45
N ILE A 492 6.82 12.39 8.21
CA ILE A 492 7.20 13.62 7.52
C ILE A 492 5.94 14.33 7.04
N GLN A 493 5.83 15.62 7.34
CA GLN A 493 4.85 16.54 6.77
C GLN A 493 5.53 17.35 5.66
N GLU A 494 4.89 17.47 4.50
CA GLU A 494 5.42 18.28 3.39
C GLU A 494 4.67 19.61 3.30
N VAL A 495 5.40 20.73 3.44
CA VAL A 495 4.86 22.09 3.36
C VAL A 495 5.66 22.89 2.36
N ALA A 496 5.05 23.27 1.23
CA ALA A 496 5.71 24.02 0.14
C ALA A 496 7.05 23.41 -0.30
N GLY A 497 7.06 22.09 -0.51
CA GLY A 497 8.26 21.32 -0.89
C GLY A 497 9.30 21.14 0.22
N VAL A 498 9.02 21.59 1.45
CA VAL A 498 9.93 21.42 2.60
C VAL A 498 9.44 20.26 3.47
N PRO A 499 10.24 19.20 3.65
CA PRO A 499 9.90 18.11 4.57
C PRO A 499 10.12 18.55 6.02
N ILE A 500 9.09 18.40 6.86
CA ILE A 500 9.09 18.70 8.29
C ILE A 500 8.88 17.39 9.04
N GLU A 501 9.70 17.09 10.02
CA GLU A 501 9.51 15.90 10.86
C GLU A 501 8.26 16.07 11.75
N LEU A 502 7.27 15.20 11.55
CA LEU A 502 6.02 15.20 12.30
C LEU A 502 5.43 13.77 12.33
N ASP A 503 5.48 13.16 13.49
CA ASP A 503 4.87 11.85 13.80
C ASP A 503 3.83 12.04 14.90
N ASP A 504 2.56 11.83 14.58
CA ASP A 504 1.44 11.97 15.52
C ASP A 504 1.65 11.12 16.79
N ARG A 505 2.24 9.92 16.65
CA ARG A 505 2.50 9.00 17.75
C ARG A 505 3.55 9.56 18.72
N VAL A 506 4.60 10.20 18.19
CA VAL A 506 5.66 10.84 19.00
C VAL A 506 5.11 12.06 19.72
N VAL A 507 4.35 12.90 19.01
CA VAL A 507 3.72 14.09 19.59
C VAL A 507 2.73 13.69 20.68
N ALA A 508 1.84 12.72 20.41
CA ALA A 508 0.86 12.27 21.40
C ALA A 508 1.50 11.67 22.65
N ARG A 509 2.54 10.82 22.51
CA ARG A 509 3.28 10.29 23.68
C ARG A 509 3.95 11.39 24.48
N ARG A 510 4.45 12.45 23.85
CA ARG A 510 4.99 13.65 24.53
C ARG A 510 3.89 14.38 25.31
N ALA A 511 2.74 14.64 24.68
CA ALA A 511 1.59 15.31 25.28
C ALA A 511 1.04 14.55 26.50
N LEU A 512 0.93 13.21 26.39
CA LEU A 512 0.51 12.33 27.48
C LEU A 512 1.47 12.40 28.68
N ARG A 513 2.78 12.38 28.43
CA ARG A 513 3.78 12.55 29.52
C ARG A 513 3.69 13.92 30.19
N LYS A 514 3.41 14.99 29.43
CA LYS A 514 3.22 16.34 29.98
C LYS A 514 1.97 16.40 30.85
N ARG A 515 0.86 15.82 30.39
CA ARG A 515 -0.39 15.71 31.14
C ARG A 515 -0.21 14.98 32.47
N ALA A 516 0.44 13.81 32.49
CA ALA A 516 0.70 13.02 33.69
C ALA A 516 1.47 13.85 34.75
N ARG A 517 2.48 14.62 34.36
CA ARG A 517 3.27 15.46 35.28
C ARG A 517 2.45 16.58 35.92
N VAL A 518 1.46 17.14 35.20
CA VAL A 518 0.57 18.16 35.74
C VAL A 518 -0.34 17.54 36.80
N HIS A 519 -0.94 16.38 36.53
CA HIS A 519 -1.77 15.66 37.51
C HIS A 519 -0.99 15.23 38.75
N ASP A 520 0.23 14.68 38.58
CA ASP A 520 1.10 14.32 39.71
C ASP A 520 1.58 15.53 40.53
N GLY A 521 1.64 16.72 39.92
CA GLY A 521 2.00 17.97 40.58
C GLY A 521 0.87 18.58 41.40
N GLU A 522 -0.37 18.45 40.94
CA GLU A 522 -1.59 18.90 41.62
C GLU A 522 -1.97 18.01 42.82
N GLU A 523 -1.66 16.70 42.79
CA GLU A 523 -1.81 15.80 43.96
C GLU A 523 -0.79 16.05 45.07
N LYS A 524 0.32 16.76 44.80
CA LYS A 524 1.36 17.08 45.77
C LYS A 524 1.31 18.50 46.31
N ALA A 525 0.39 19.33 45.86
CA ALA A 525 0.14 20.68 46.32
C ALA A 525 -1.17 20.77 47.15
#